data_6f40bef3c9d9a79c04fed3ad2afa6774
#
_entry.id   6f40bef3c9d9a79c04fed3ad2afa6774
#
_cell.length_a   1.000
_cell.length_b   1.000
_cell.length_c   1.000
_cell.angle_alpha   90.00
_cell.angle_beta   90.00
_cell.angle_gamma   90.00
#
_symmetry.space_group_name_H-M   'P 1'
#
loop_
_entity.id
_entity.type
_entity.pdbx_description
1 polymer ?
#
loop_
_entity_poly.entity_id
_entity_poly.type
_entity_poly.pdbx_seq_one_letter_code
_entity_poly.pdbx_strand_id
1 'polypeptide(L)'
;VIDNAEKLNCAYQPEFSMESVPPDDKETFDMLAEGHTVGVFQFESAGMTRLLVQSQAEGIEDLIAIISLYRPGPMQFIPMYLENHKEAARVKYQHPLLKPILDVTFGCIIYQEQVMQIFRDLAGYSLGRADIVRRAMSKKKHDVLEKERQIFIHGQQREDGTWEVEGCLNRGVDQATAETLFKEIQDFASYAFNKAHAAAYALVALSLIHISEPTRRRGIS
;
A
#
# COMPACT_ATOMS: atom_id res chain seq x y z
N VAL A 1 -20.69 -8.53 12.97
CA VAL A 1 -20.96 -9.44 11.82
C VAL A 1 -19.85 -10.48 11.77
N ILE A 2 -18.58 -10.09 11.75
CA ILE A 2 -17.41 -10.99 11.69
C ILE A 2 -17.42 -11.98 12.85
N ASP A 3 -17.55 -11.52 14.11
CA ASP A 3 -17.61 -12.37 15.31
C ASP A 3 -18.75 -13.41 15.24
N ASN A 4 -19.87 -13.03 14.63
CA ASN A 4 -20.99 -13.96 14.46
C ASN A 4 -20.70 -15.00 13.38
N ALA A 5 -20.00 -14.62 12.29
CA ALA A 5 -19.58 -15.56 11.25
C ALA A 5 -18.57 -16.57 11.81
N GLU A 6 -17.58 -16.10 12.60
CA GLU A 6 -16.63 -16.95 13.29
C GLU A 6 -17.32 -17.94 14.24
N LYS A 7 -18.24 -17.46 15.09
CA LYS A 7 -19.01 -18.33 16.00
C LYS A 7 -19.85 -19.39 15.27
N LEU A 8 -20.45 -19.02 14.13
CA LEU A 8 -21.17 -19.98 13.30
C LEU A 8 -20.24 -21.01 12.67
N ASN A 9 -19.07 -20.59 12.23
CA ASN A 9 -18.07 -21.49 11.67
C ASN A 9 -17.48 -22.43 12.72
N CYS A 10 -17.26 -21.96 13.96
CA CYS A 10 -16.80 -22.80 15.06
C CYS A 10 -17.74 -23.95 15.41
N ALA A 11 -19.01 -23.90 15.02
CA ALA A 11 -19.94 -25.04 15.13
C ALA A 11 -19.52 -26.20 14.21
N TYR A 12 -18.83 -25.94 13.12
CA TYR A 12 -18.38 -26.92 12.13
C TYR A 12 -16.86 -27.15 12.20
N GLN A 13 -16.10 -26.11 12.60
CA GLN A 13 -14.64 -26.12 12.74
C GLN A 13 -14.28 -25.49 14.11
N PRO A 14 -14.32 -26.26 15.21
CA PRO A 14 -14.17 -25.73 16.59
C PRO A 14 -12.86 -24.97 16.85
N GLU A 15 -11.79 -25.29 16.10
CA GLU A 15 -10.47 -24.66 16.25
C GLU A 15 -10.28 -23.46 15.31
N PHE A 16 -11.28 -23.09 14.50
CA PHE A 16 -11.14 -21.96 13.59
C PHE A 16 -11.11 -20.63 14.35
N SER A 17 -10.13 -19.82 14.04
CA SER A 17 -10.05 -18.42 14.46
C SER A 17 -9.64 -17.55 13.27
N MET A 18 -10.22 -16.37 13.15
CA MET A 18 -9.82 -15.36 12.14
C MET A 18 -8.37 -14.98 12.27
N GLU A 19 -7.82 -15.02 13.51
CA GLU A 19 -6.40 -14.71 13.77
C GLU A 19 -5.46 -15.82 13.27
N SER A 20 -5.97 -17.03 13.06
CA SER A 20 -5.20 -18.18 12.57
C SER A 20 -5.19 -18.30 11.04
N VAL A 21 -5.88 -17.43 10.32
CA VAL A 21 -5.92 -17.46 8.84
C VAL A 21 -4.54 -17.09 8.29
N PRO A 22 -3.88 -17.99 7.52
CA PRO A 22 -2.57 -17.70 6.96
C PRO A 22 -2.65 -16.53 5.96
N PRO A 23 -1.73 -15.55 6.05
CA PRO A 23 -1.73 -14.41 5.15
C PRO A 23 -1.25 -14.73 3.73
N ASP A 24 -0.69 -15.93 3.53
CA ASP A 24 -0.02 -16.43 2.32
C ASP A 24 -0.45 -17.85 1.96
N ASP A 25 -1.70 -18.24 2.31
CA ASP A 25 -2.23 -19.56 2.01
C ASP A 25 -2.29 -19.83 0.49
N LYS A 26 -1.37 -20.63 0.01
CA LYS A 26 -1.17 -20.89 -1.41
C LYS A 26 -2.44 -21.33 -2.14
N GLU A 27 -3.25 -22.21 -1.56
CA GLU A 27 -4.48 -22.68 -2.21
C GLU A 27 -5.48 -21.54 -2.44
N THR A 28 -5.59 -20.62 -1.48
CA THR A 28 -6.43 -19.44 -1.62
C THR A 28 -5.92 -18.50 -2.71
N PHE A 29 -4.60 -18.26 -2.76
CA PHE A 29 -4.02 -17.38 -3.78
C PHE A 29 -4.04 -18.01 -5.18
N ASP A 30 -3.84 -19.31 -5.32
CA ASP A 30 -4.02 -20.04 -6.59
C ASP A 30 -5.48 -19.90 -7.09
N MET A 31 -6.47 -20.08 -6.22
CA MET A 31 -7.89 -19.89 -6.53
C MET A 31 -8.20 -18.46 -7.01
N LEU A 32 -7.65 -17.44 -6.34
CA LEU A 32 -7.81 -16.05 -6.72
C LEU A 32 -7.12 -15.73 -8.05
N ALA A 33 -5.93 -16.29 -8.30
CA ALA A 33 -5.16 -16.15 -9.54
C ALA A 33 -5.86 -16.81 -10.74
N GLU A 34 -6.65 -17.86 -10.50
CA GLU A 34 -7.51 -18.50 -11.51
C GLU A 34 -8.79 -17.70 -11.80
N GLY A 35 -9.09 -16.67 -10.99
CA GLY A 35 -10.26 -15.81 -11.16
C GLY A 35 -11.52 -16.34 -10.49
N HIS A 36 -11.42 -17.27 -9.57
CA HIS A 36 -12.54 -17.79 -8.79
C HIS A 36 -12.91 -16.82 -7.66
N THR A 37 -13.52 -15.68 -7.99
CA THR A 37 -13.78 -14.57 -7.07
C THR A 37 -15.26 -14.33 -6.77
N VAL A 38 -16.14 -15.23 -7.22
CA VAL A 38 -17.58 -15.12 -6.96
C VAL A 38 -17.86 -15.27 -5.46
N GLY A 39 -18.50 -14.28 -4.85
CA GLY A 39 -18.78 -14.24 -3.41
C GLY A 39 -17.57 -13.80 -2.56
N VAL A 40 -16.42 -13.50 -3.16
CA VAL A 40 -15.27 -13.00 -2.42
C VAL A 40 -15.38 -11.49 -2.20
N PHE A 41 -15.57 -11.10 -0.95
CA PHE A 41 -15.69 -9.70 -0.55
C PHE A 41 -14.61 -8.82 -1.20
N GLN A 42 -14.99 -7.68 -1.75
CA GLN A 42 -14.14 -6.71 -2.47
C GLN A 42 -13.62 -7.17 -3.85
N PHE A 43 -13.63 -8.46 -4.19
CA PHE A 43 -12.98 -8.99 -5.39
C PHE A 43 -13.95 -9.53 -6.46
N GLU A 44 -15.27 -9.40 -6.25
CA GLU A 44 -16.31 -9.96 -7.14
C GLU A 44 -16.44 -9.28 -8.50
N SER A 45 -16.03 -8.00 -8.61
CA SER A 45 -16.22 -7.28 -9.88
C SER A 45 -15.31 -7.82 -10.98
N ALA A 46 -15.82 -7.88 -12.21
CA ALA A 46 -15.04 -8.36 -13.36
C ALA A 46 -13.69 -7.65 -13.56
N GLY A 47 -13.59 -6.38 -13.14
CA GLY A 47 -12.34 -5.64 -13.21
C GLY A 47 -11.34 -6.07 -12.13
N MET A 48 -11.80 -6.30 -10.89
CA MET A 48 -10.99 -6.82 -9.80
C MET A 48 -10.53 -8.25 -10.09
N THR A 49 -11.42 -9.11 -10.57
CA THR A 49 -11.08 -10.48 -10.98
C THR A 49 -9.97 -10.49 -12.01
N ARG A 50 -10.09 -9.66 -13.07
CA ARG A 50 -9.04 -9.54 -14.10
C ARG A 50 -7.72 -9.06 -13.52
N LEU A 51 -7.76 -8.13 -12.58
CA LEU A 51 -6.55 -7.60 -11.94
C LEU A 51 -5.87 -8.68 -11.09
N LEU A 52 -6.62 -9.46 -10.31
CA LEU A 52 -6.08 -10.61 -9.56
C LEU A 52 -5.43 -11.64 -10.47
N VAL A 53 -6.10 -12.02 -11.58
CA VAL A 53 -5.54 -12.94 -12.58
C VAL A 53 -4.25 -12.37 -13.20
N GLN A 54 -4.20 -11.07 -13.48
CA GLN A 54 -3.01 -10.44 -14.07
C GLN A 54 -1.85 -10.29 -13.08
N SER A 55 -2.14 -10.02 -11.81
CA SER A 55 -1.14 -9.82 -10.77
C SER A 55 -0.52 -11.13 -10.30
N GLN A 56 -1.27 -12.26 -10.40
CA GLN A 56 -0.85 -13.52 -9.79
C GLN A 56 -0.44 -13.31 -8.32
N ALA A 57 -1.36 -12.68 -7.55
CA ALA A 57 -1.13 -12.34 -6.15
C ALA A 57 -0.68 -13.57 -5.34
N GLU A 58 0.36 -13.43 -4.54
CA GLU A 58 0.95 -14.52 -3.74
C GLU A 58 0.73 -14.35 -2.23
N GLY A 59 0.28 -13.17 -1.80
CA GLY A 59 0.09 -12.89 -0.38
C GLY A 59 -0.84 -11.70 -0.10
N ILE A 60 -1.12 -11.51 1.19
CA ILE A 60 -2.05 -10.47 1.64
C ILE A 60 -1.61 -9.06 1.21
N GLU A 61 -0.30 -8.79 1.13
CA GLU A 61 0.22 -7.48 0.73
C GLU A 61 -0.18 -7.12 -0.70
N ASP A 62 -0.26 -8.11 -1.59
CA ASP A 62 -0.75 -7.91 -2.96
C ASP A 62 -2.23 -7.55 -2.97
N LEU A 63 -3.05 -8.22 -2.14
CA LEU A 63 -4.47 -7.88 -2.02
C LEU A 63 -4.65 -6.46 -1.49
N ILE A 64 -3.85 -6.05 -0.50
CA ILE A 64 -3.87 -4.69 0.07
C ILE A 64 -3.52 -3.65 -1.02
N ALA A 65 -2.48 -3.93 -1.83
CA ALA A 65 -2.08 -3.06 -2.92
C ALA A 65 -3.17 -2.96 -4.01
N ILE A 66 -3.74 -4.10 -4.42
CA ILE A 66 -4.81 -4.18 -5.42
C ILE A 66 -6.05 -3.40 -4.97
N ILE A 67 -6.52 -3.59 -3.72
CA ILE A 67 -7.64 -2.82 -3.15
C ILE A 67 -7.34 -1.32 -3.18
N SER A 68 -6.10 -0.93 -2.90
CA SER A 68 -5.68 0.47 -2.84
C SER A 68 -5.58 1.11 -4.23
N LEU A 69 -5.22 0.34 -5.25
CA LEU A 69 -5.02 0.81 -6.62
C LEU A 69 -6.30 0.79 -7.48
N TYR A 70 -7.20 -0.18 -7.25
CA TYR A 70 -8.39 -0.35 -8.08
C TYR A 70 -9.48 0.67 -7.72
N ARG A 71 -9.23 1.93 -8.04
CA ARG A 71 -10.14 3.07 -7.79
C ARG A 71 -9.95 4.12 -8.89
N PRO A 72 -10.95 4.94 -9.19
CA PRO A 72 -10.78 6.09 -10.09
C PRO A 72 -9.61 6.98 -9.63
N GLY A 73 -8.68 7.25 -10.54
CA GLY A 73 -7.43 7.97 -10.27
C GLY A 73 -6.22 7.04 -10.14
N PRO A 74 -6.07 6.26 -9.06
CA PRO A 74 -4.89 5.39 -8.89
C PRO A 74 -4.79 4.26 -9.91
N MET A 75 -5.89 3.85 -10.56
CA MET A 75 -5.89 2.79 -11.59
C MET A 75 -4.85 3.00 -12.70
N GLN A 76 -4.48 4.24 -12.99
CA GLN A 76 -3.43 4.55 -13.98
C GLN A 76 -2.04 4.01 -13.59
N PHE A 77 -1.81 3.72 -12.32
CA PHE A 77 -0.54 3.17 -11.82
C PHE A 77 -0.49 1.64 -11.79
N ILE A 78 -1.63 0.97 -12.05
CA ILE A 78 -1.71 -0.50 -12.08
C ILE A 78 -0.71 -1.12 -13.06
N PRO A 79 -0.55 -0.63 -14.31
CA PRO A 79 0.41 -1.21 -15.24
C PRO A 79 1.84 -1.24 -14.69
N MET A 80 2.29 -0.13 -14.08
CA MET A 80 3.61 -0.03 -13.47
C MET A 80 3.75 -1.00 -12.28
N TYR A 81 2.73 -1.09 -11.42
CA TYR A 81 2.72 -2.04 -10.31
C TYR A 81 2.85 -3.49 -10.80
N LEU A 82 2.06 -3.89 -11.79
CA LEU A 82 2.09 -5.25 -12.35
C LEU A 82 3.42 -5.60 -13.03
N GLU A 83 4.02 -4.64 -13.74
CA GLU A 83 5.35 -4.81 -14.35
C GLU A 83 6.42 -5.02 -13.28
N ASN A 84 6.44 -4.14 -12.28
CA ASN A 84 7.39 -4.22 -11.17
C ASN A 84 7.18 -5.48 -10.31
N HIS A 85 5.94 -5.89 -10.08
CA HIS A 85 5.63 -7.13 -9.36
C HIS A 85 6.22 -8.35 -10.05
N LYS A 86 6.05 -8.47 -11.37
CA LYS A 86 6.60 -9.59 -12.16
C LYS A 86 8.12 -9.62 -12.18
N GLU A 87 8.76 -8.46 -12.11
CA GLU A 87 10.22 -8.32 -12.19
C GLU A 87 10.79 -7.70 -10.90
N ALA A 88 10.29 -8.10 -9.74
CA ALA A 88 10.63 -7.51 -8.44
C ALA A 88 12.14 -7.38 -8.19
N ALA A 89 12.93 -8.35 -8.66
CA ALA A 89 14.40 -8.31 -8.54
C ALA A 89 15.06 -7.20 -9.37
N ARG A 90 14.37 -6.62 -10.34
CA ARG A 90 14.87 -5.55 -11.22
C ARG A 90 14.42 -4.15 -10.82
N VAL A 91 13.56 -4.04 -9.81
CA VAL A 91 13.08 -2.74 -9.32
C VAL A 91 14.27 -1.89 -8.86
N LYS A 92 14.37 -0.70 -9.44
CA LYS A 92 15.41 0.27 -9.08
C LYS A 92 14.82 1.36 -8.20
N TYR A 93 15.46 1.60 -7.07
CA TYR A 93 15.10 2.69 -6.17
C TYR A 93 15.99 3.90 -6.45
N GLN A 94 15.40 5.09 -6.53
CA GLN A 94 16.14 6.34 -6.77
C GLN A 94 17.15 6.65 -5.66
N HIS A 95 16.89 6.16 -4.44
CA HIS A 95 17.79 6.27 -3.30
C HIS A 95 17.67 5.01 -2.41
N PRO A 96 18.78 4.54 -1.78
CA PRO A 96 18.75 3.34 -0.93
C PRO A 96 17.75 3.39 0.21
N LEU A 97 17.50 4.57 0.79
CA LEU A 97 16.51 4.77 1.87
C LEU A 97 15.07 4.52 1.43
N LEU A 98 14.78 4.50 0.13
CA LEU A 98 13.44 4.21 -0.39
C LEU A 98 13.13 2.72 -0.38
N LYS A 99 14.14 1.85 -0.47
CA LYS A 99 13.94 0.41 -0.54
C LYS A 99 13.11 -0.12 0.64
N PRO A 100 13.46 0.13 1.92
CA PRO A 100 12.68 -0.39 3.05
C PRO A 100 11.25 0.16 3.12
N ILE A 101 10.96 1.28 2.45
CA ILE A 101 9.64 1.91 2.42
C ILE A 101 8.78 1.36 1.29
N LEU A 102 9.38 1.16 0.11
CA LEU A 102 8.66 0.86 -1.12
C LEU A 102 8.80 -0.59 -1.59
N ASP A 103 9.62 -1.41 -0.92
CA ASP A 103 9.86 -2.81 -1.32
C ASP A 103 8.55 -3.63 -1.33
N VAL A 104 7.71 -3.43 -0.33
CA VAL A 104 6.39 -4.07 -0.19
C VAL A 104 5.41 -3.74 -1.32
N THR A 105 5.68 -2.70 -2.08
CA THR A 105 4.87 -2.23 -3.22
C THR A 105 5.68 -2.16 -4.52
N PHE A 106 6.79 -2.88 -4.57
CA PHE A 106 7.65 -3.01 -5.75
C PHE A 106 8.08 -1.64 -6.33
N GLY A 107 8.44 -0.71 -5.45
CA GLY A 107 8.88 0.63 -5.83
C GLY A 107 7.76 1.65 -6.07
N CYS A 108 6.50 1.25 -5.99
CA CYS A 108 5.37 2.14 -6.18
C CYS A 108 4.97 2.85 -4.88
N ILE A 109 4.68 4.15 -4.95
CA ILE A 109 4.03 4.86 -3.84
C ILE A 109 2.53 4.55 -3.93
N ILE A 110 1.96 3.86 -2.94
CA ILE A 110 0.54 3.47 -2.90
C ILE A 110 -0.13 4.02 -1.63
N TYR A 111 0.59 4.01 -0.50
CA TYR A 111 0.02 4.28 0.81
C TYR A 111 0.38 5.65 1.36
N GLN A 112 -0.54 6.23 2.13
CA GLN A 112 -0.31 7.48 2.87
C GLN A 112 0.88 7.35 3.83
N GLU A 113 1.01 6.19 4.44
CA GLU A 113 2.08 5.84 5.37
C GLU A 113 3.45 5.88 4.68
N GLN A 114 3.55 5.43 3.43
CA GLN A 114 4.79 5.52 2.64
C GLN A 114 5.19 6.97 2.38
N VAL A 115 4.23 7.83 2.02
CA VAL A 115 4.49 9.27 1.85
C VAL A 115 5.06 9.87 3.13
N MET A 116 4.45 9.58 4.28
CA MET A 116 4.92 10.08 5.57
C MET A 116 6.32 9.55 5.93
N GLN A 117 6.59 8.27 5.64
CA GLN A 117 7.90 7.65 5.86
C GLN A 117 8.98 8.27 4.98
N ILE A 118 8.68 8.55 3.70
CA ILE A 118 9.61 9.21 2.79
C ILE A 118 9.99 10.60 3.35
N PHE A 119 9.03 11.41 3.78
CA PHE A 119 9.32 12.70 4.40
C PHE A 119 10.20 12.57 5.64
N ARG A 120 9.90 11.59 6.51
CA ARG A 120 10.66 11.34 7.73
C ARG A 120 12.08 10.86 7.43
N ASP A 121 12.22 9.84 6.60
CA ASP A 121 13.48 9.10 6.47
C ASP A 121 14.46 9.78 5.50
N LEU A 122 13.96 10.49 4.48
CA LEU A 122 14.82 11.19 3.53
C LEU A 122 15.10 12.66 3.92
N ALA A 123 14.14 13.34 4.55
CA ALA A 123 14.26 14.75 4.85
C ALA A 123 14.21 15.12 6.35
N GLY A 124 14.02 14.15 7.25
CA GLY A 124 14.05 14.39 8.69
C GLY A 124 12.81 15.06 9.27
N TYR A 125 11.66 14.92 8.62
CA TYR A 125 10.39 15.41 9.17
C TYR A 125 9.94 14.61 10.39
N SER A 126 9.28 15.27 11.33
CA SER A 126 8.45 14.54 12.29
C SER A 126 7.22 13.93 11.59
N LEU A 127 6.70 12.81 12.10
CA LEU A 127 5.51 12.18 11.51
C LEU A 127 4.30 13.12 11.50
N GLY A 128 4.13 13.94 12.56
CA GLY A 128 3.04 14.92 12.63
C GLY A 128 3.14 15.97 11.53
N ARG A 129 4.34 16.52 11.27
CA ARG A 129 4.56 17.47 10.18
C ARG A 129 4.38 16.81 8.81
N ALA A 130 4.89 15.60 8.62
CA ALA A 130 4.72 14.84 7.39
C ALA A 130 3.24 14.64 7.04
N ASP A 131 2.37 14.36 8.03
CA ASP A 131 0.93 14.24 7.82
C ASP A 131 0.28 15.57 7.41
N ILE A 132 0.70 16.69 8.02
CA ILE A 132 0.22 18.03 7.63
C ILE A 132 0.57 18.32 6.17
N VAL A 133 1.81 18.05 5.75
CA VAL A 133 2.27 18.26 4.37
C VAL A 133 1.52 17.35 3.40
N ARG A 134 1.36 16.07 3.72
CA ARG A 134 0.57 15.13 2.92
C ARG A 134 -0.85 15.62 2.70
N ARG A 135 -1.52 16.12 3.75
CA ARG A 135 -2.88 16.68 3.65
C ARG A 135 -2.91 17.97 2.80
N ALA A 136 -1.87 18.81 2.88
CA ALA A 136 -1.75 20.00 2.04
C ALA A 136 -1.60 19.63 0.56
N MET A 137 -0.81 18.60 0.24
CA MET A 137 -0.65 18.06 -1.11
C MET A 137 -1.99 17.57 -1.68
N SER A 138 -2.74 16.79 -0.91
CA SER A 138 -4.07 16.29 -1.32
C SER A 138 -5.05 17.43 -1.62
N LYS A 139 -4.89 18.59 -0.97
CA LYS A 139 -5.74 19.79 -1.19
C LYS A 139 -5.19 20.73 -2.28
N LYS A 140 -4.07 20.39 -2.93
CA LYS A 140 -3.43 21.16 -4.03
C LYS A 140 -3.18 22.62 -3.69
N LYS A 141 -2.74 22.93 -2.46
CA LYS A 141 -2.40 24.29 -2.00
C LYS A 141 -1.01 24.69 -2.54
N HIS A 142 -0.94 25.25 -3.73
CA HIS A 142 0.31 25.53 -4.45
C HIS A 142 1.34 26.34 -3.66
N ASP A 143 0.92 27.42 -3.00
CA ASP A 143 1.85 28.28 -2.23
C ASP A 143 2.50 27.53 -1.06
N VAL A 144 1.72 26.66 -0.38
CA VAL A 144 2.22 25.82 0.70
C VAL A 144 3.16 24.76 0.16
N LEU A 145 2.84 24.18 -1.00
CA LEU A 145 3.62 23.10 -1.60
C LEU A 145 4.98 23.57 -2.08
N GLU A 146 5.09 24.78 -2.67
CA GLU A 146 6.37 25.29 -3.11
C GLU A 146 7.30 25.58 -1.91
N LYS A 147 6.75 26.14 -0.82
CA LYS A 147 7.49 26.33 0.42
C LYS A 147 7.97 25.00 1.00
N GLU A 148 7.09 24.01 1.06
CA GLU A 148 7.45 22.69 1.59
C GLU A 148 8.42 21.94 0.68
N ARG A 149 8.40 22.16 -0.65
CA ARG A 149 9.42 21.64 -1.58
C ARG A 149 10.82 22.15 -1.21
N GLN A 150 10.95 23.45 -0.95
CA GLN A 150 12.23 24.02 -0.53
C GLN A 150 12.69 23.43 0.81
N ILE A 151 11.79 23.28 1.77
CA ILE A 151 12.10 22.68 3.07
C ILE A 151 12.47 21.19 2.93
N PHE A 152 11.76 20.44 2.10
CA PHE A 152 12.07 19.04 1.84
C PHE A 152 13.49 18.87 1.25
N ILE A 153 13.89 19.75 0.34
CA ILE A 153 15.19 19.68 -0.32
C ILE A 153 16.29 20.23 0.60
N HIS A 154 16.15 21.45 1.10
CA HIS A 154 17.23 22.21 1.76
C HIS A 154 17.18 22.18 3.28
N GLY A 155 16.03 21.81 3.86
CA GLY A 155 15.80 21.85 5.29
C GLY A 155 15.26 23.20 5.78
N GLN A 156 14.98 23.21 7.09
CA GLN A 156 14.55 24.40 7.82
C GLN A 156 15.17 24.41 9.21
N GLN A 157 15.82 25.51 9.56
CA GLN A 157 16.38 25.74 10.90
C GLN A 157 15.42 26.57 11.75
N ARG A 158 15.51 26.37 13.06
CA ARG A 158 14.88 27.23 14.08
C ARG A 158 15.76 28.45 14.34
N GLU A 159 15.22 29.41 15.10
CA GLU A 159 15.95 30.63 15.50
C GLU A 159 17.21 30.33 16.31
N ASP A 160 17.25 29.22 17.03
CA ASP A 160 18.39 28.77 17.82
C ASP A 160 19.47 28.03 16.98
N GLY A 161 19.29 27.93 15.66
CA GLY A 161 20.19 27.26 14.74
C GLY A 161 20.04 25.74 14.68
N THR A 162 19.16 25.15 15.49
CA THR A 162 18.86 23.71 15.39
C THR A 162 17.96 23.40 14.21
N TRP A 163 18.08 22.19 13.66
CA TRP A 163 17.22 21.75 12.56
C TRP A 163 15.80 21.45 13.07
N GLU A 164 14.82 22.09 12.46
CA GLU A 164 13.42 21.67 12.57
C GLU A 164 13.14 20.53 11.55
N VAL A 165 13.68 20.67 10.34
CA VAL A 165 13.72 19.67 9.27
C VAL A 165 15.12 19.73 8.67
N GLU A 166 15.81 18.60 8.61
CA GLU A 166 17.17 18.56 8.08
C GLU A 166 17.23 18.82 6.56
N GLY A 167 16.23 18.30 5.83
CA GLY A 167 16.19 18.33 4.37
C GLY A 167 17.00 17.22 3.72
N CYS A 168 16.63 16.86 2.51
CA CYS A 168 17.23 15.77 1.74
C CYS A 168 18.74 15.96 1.54
N LEU A 169 19.18 17.17 1.18
CA LEU A 169 20.60 17.44 0.89
C LEU A 169 21.50 17.18 2.10
N ASN A 170 21.07 17.59 3.30
CA ASN A 170 21.84 17.38 4.52
C ASN A 170 21.85 15.91 4.98
N ARG A 171 20.98 15.10 4.42
CA ARG A 171 20.89 13.64 4.67
C ARG A 171 21.51 12.81 3.55
N GLY A 172 22.23 13.46 2.61
CA GLY A 172 22.97 12.79 1.55
C GLY A 172 22.15 12.38 0.33
N VAL A 173 20.93 12.88 0.20
CA VAL A 173 20.11 12.71 -1.01
C VAL A 173 20.41 13.87 -1.95
N ASP A 174 20.81 13.60 -3.18
CA ASP A 174 21.12 14.65 -4.15
C ASP A 174 19.88 15.45 -4.58
N GLN A 175 20.11 16.67 -5.07
CA GLN A 175 19.04 17.60 -5.40
C GLN A 175 18.10 17.06 -6.48
N ALA A 176 18.63 16.45 -7.53
CA ALA A 176 17.81 15.95 -8.65
C ALA A 176 16.88 14.82 -8.18
N THR A 177 17.39 13.92 -7.35
CA THR A 177 16.59 12.86 -6.71
C THR A 177 15.51 13.45 -5.78
N ALA A 178 15.87 14.44 -4.95
CA ALA A 178 14.92 15.08 -4.03
C ALA A 178 13.80 15.82 -4.79
N GLU A 179 14.12 16.54 -5.86
CA GLU A 179 13.13 17.22 -6.69
C GLU A 179 12.18 16.25 -7.40
N THR A 180 12.74 15.17 -7.97
CA THR A 180 11.95 14.12 -8.64
C THR A 180 10.99 13.45 -7.66
N LEU A 181 11.49 13.04 -6.49
CA LEU A 181 10.69 12.43 -5.44
C LEU A 181 9.57 13.34 -4.93
N PHE A 182 9.87 14.62 -4.68
CA PHE A 182 8.84 15.56 -4.23
C PHE A 182 7.71 15.68 -5.27
N LYS A 183 8.07 15.73 -6.55
CA LYS A 183 7.08 15.77 -7.64
C LYS A 183 6.25 14.48 -7.71
N GLU A 184 6.88 13.31 -7.65
CA GLU A 184 6.18 12.03 -7.64
C GLU A 184 5.22 11.93 -6.46
N ILE A 185 5.67 12.32 -5.26
CA ILE A 185 4.82 12.36 -4.06
C ILE A 185 3.66 13.33 -4.26
N GLN A 186 3.90 14.52 -4.84
CA GLN A 186 2.86 15.51 -5.09
C GLN A 186 1.79 14.99 -6.06
N ASP A 187 2.22 14.31 -7.14
CA ASP A 187 1.32 13.72 -8.14
C ASP A 187 0.49 12.60 -7.53
N PHE A 188 1.07 11.84 -6.60
CA PHE A 188 0.45 10.68 -5.99
C PHE A 188 -0.34 10.99 -4.70
N ALA A 189 0.03 12.01 -3.95
CA ALA A 189 -0.52 12.28 -2.60
C ALA A 189 -2.05 12.47 -2.57
N SER A 190 -2.65 12.90 -3.68
CA SER A 190 -4.11 13.00 -3.81
C SER A 190 -4.80 11.64 -3.92
N TYR A 191 -4.07 10.60 -4.25
CA TYR A 191 -4.57 9.23 -4.48
C TYR A 191 -4.09 8.23 -3.42
N ALA A 192 -3.11 8.60 -2.59
CA ALA A 192 -2.55 7.74 -1.56
C ALA A 192 -3.63 7.19 -0.62
N PHE A 193 -3.63 5.86 -0.42
CA PHE A 193 -4.64 5.16 0.37
C PHE A 193 -4.14 4.89 1.79
N ASN A 194 -5.07 4.80 2.74
CA ASN A 194 -4.73 4.36 4.08
C ASN A 194 -4.50 2.84 4.08
N LYS A 195 -3.27 2.41 4.38
CA LYS A 195 -2.89 0.99 4.36
C LYS A 195 -3.71 0.17 5.36
N ALA A 196 -3.94 0.69 6.56
CA ALA A 196 -4.68 -0.03 7.59
C ALA A 196 -6.13 -0.34 7.17
N HIS A 197 -6.78 0.59 6.44
CA HIS A 197 -8.11 0.34 5.90
C HIS A 197 -8.10 -0.77 4.84
N ALA A 198 -7.16 -0.73 3.88
CA ALA A 198 -7.03 -1.78 2.87
C ALA A 198 -6.69 -3.14 3.48
N ALA A 199 -5.82 -3.16 4.50
CA ALA A 199 -5.45 -4.36 5.23
C ALA A 199 -6.66 -4.99 5.93
N ALA A 200 -7.50 -4.19 6.58
CA ALA A 200 -8.72 -4.70 7.20
C ALA A 200 -9.66 -5.35 6.17
N TYR A 201 -9.81 -4.76 4.99
CA TYR A 201 -10.63 -5.33 3.91
C TYR A 201 -10.02 -6.62 3.34
N ALA A 202 -8.70 -6.67 3.15
CA ALA A 202 -8.01 -7.88 2.69
C ALA A 202 -8.14 -9.04 3.70
N LEU A 203 -7.98 -8.75 4.99
CA LEU A 203 -8.19 -9.74 6.06
C LEU A 203 -9.62 -10.28 6.08
N VAL A 204 -10.61 -9.41 5.94
CA VAL A 204 -12.02 -9.82 5.85
C VAL A 204 -12.23 -10.72 4.64
N ALA A 205 -11.69 -10.38 3.47
CA ALA A 205 -11.79 -11.20 2.27
C ALA A 205 -11.20 -12.60 2.48
N LEU A 206 -9.95 -12.68 2.96
CA LEU A 206 -9.30 -13.96 3.25
C LEU A 206 -10.07 -14.79 4.28
N SER A 207 -10.54 -14.16 5.37
CA SER A 207 -11.28 -14.85 6.40
C SER A 207 -12.58 -15.43 5.88
N LEU A 208 -13.32 -14.67 5.05
CA LEU A 208 -14.56 -15.14 4.45
C LEU A 208 -14.34 -16.28 3.47
N ILE A 209 -13.22 -16.29 2.73
CA ILE A 209 -12.84 -17.43 1.87
C ILE A 209 -12.65 -18.69 2.72
N HIS A 210 -11.91 -18.60 3.83
CA HIS A 210 -11.66 -19.72 4.71
C HIS A 210 -12.93 -20.24 5.42
N ILE A 211 -13.91 -19.36 5.66
CA ILE A 211 -15.22 -19.72 6.22
C ILE A 211 -16.13 -20.36 5.17
N SER A 212 -16.16 -19.81 3.95
CA SER A 212 -17.19 -20.15 2.95
C SER A 212 -16.76 -21.28 2.00
N GLU A 213 -15.45 -21.48 1.78
CA GLU A 213 -14.90 -22.38 0.75
C GLU A 213 -14.19 -23.66 1.27
N PRO A 214 -14.39 -24.11 2.54
CA PRO A 214 -13.76 -25.35 3.02
C PRO A 214 -14.21 -26.57 2.22
N THR A 215 -15.37 -26.50 1.54
CA THR A 215 -15.96 -27.58 0.76
C THR A 215 -15.33 -27.71 -0.62
N ARG A 216 -15.03 -26.58 -1.31
CA ARG A 216 -14.33 -26.58 -2.61
C ARG A 216 -12.88 -27.06 -2.48
N ARG A 217 -12.20 -26.66 -1.41
CA ARG A 217 -10.81 -27.07 -1.13
C ARG A 217 -10.65 -28.57 -0.90
N ARG A 218 -11.69 -29.27 -0.40
CA ARG A 218 -11.66 -30.70 -0.12
C ARG A 218 -12.11 -31.59 -1.28
N GLY A 219 -12.32 -31.00 -2.48
CA GLY A 219 -12.68 -31.79 -3.66
C GLY A 219 -14.01 -32.55 -3.55
N ILE A 220 -14.90 -32.08 -2.71
CA ILE A 220 -16.26 -32.62 -2.61
C ILE A 220 -17.11 -31.89 -3.67
N SER A 221 -17.17 -32.51 -4.86
CA SER A 221 -18.10 -32.18 -5.94
C SER A 221 -19.52 -32.56 -5.56
#